data_4676ec2fc105bdfdefa331fa7ec84159
#
_entry.id   4676ec2fc105bdfdefa331fa7ec84159
#
_cell.length_a   1.000
_cell.length_b   1.000
_cell.length_c   1.000
_cell.angle_alpha   90.00
_cell.angle_beta   90.00
_cell.angle_gamma   90.00
#
_symmetry.space_group_name_H-M   'P 1'
#
loop_
_entity.id
_entity.type
_entity.pdbx_description
1 polymer ?
#
loop_
_entity_poly.entity_id
_entity_poly.type
_entity_poly.pdbx_seq_one_letter_code
_entity_poly.pdbx_strand_id
1 'polypeptide(L)'
;YKRLYGIDMYDQVKSNIINIIKKNKELSYPVNINLALRIDKPYNKFFKSKTYKNIIRYIRPRNISILESWDDFRGIIKKSGLPKGQKFKGLRYLNEKKNTPCYALYRKLQILVDGTIQGCSCRIEPELWGGNIKNYKTLHEAWNDKQIEEIRNDWFNGKLKKCCTQCSHYEPYTNLTKKNFINKNLKKIYDKFFNKKV
;
A
#
# COMPACT_ATOMS: atom_id res chain seq x y z
N TYR A 1 4.46 7.18 20.39
CA TYR A 1 5.06 6.04 19.71
C TYR A 1 4.50 4.74 20.26
N LYS A 2 4.61 4.48 21.58
CA LYS A 2 4.10 3.28 22.27
C LYS A 2 2.61 2.99 21.94
N ARG A 3 1.76 4.02 21.95
CA ARG A 3 0.33 3.89 21.62
C ARG A 3 0.09 3.41 20.19
N LEU A 4 0.96 3.77 19.24
CA LEU A 4 0.79 3.46 17.81
C LEU A 4 1.46 2.16 17.39
N TYR A 5 2.54 1.79 18.05
CA TYR A 5 3.39 0.67 17.67
C TYR A 5 3.51 -0.43 18.73
N GLY A 6 2.85 -0.27 19.87
CA GLY A 6 2.85 -1.25 20.97
C GLY A 6 4.11 -1.30 21.82
N ILE A 7 5.22 -0.71 21.36
CA ILE A 7 6.54 -0.69 22.03
C ILE A 7 7.03 0.73 22.23
N ASP A 8 7.82 0.94 23.27
CA ASP A 8 8.37 2.26 23.62
C ASP A 8 9.82 2.39 23.16
N MET A 9 10.00 2.60 21.86
CA MET A 9 11.32 2.77 21.22
C MET A 9 11.46 4.13 20.52
N TYR A 10 10.69 5.13 20.94
CA TYR A 10 10.67 6.42 20.24
C TYR A 10 12.06 7.08 20.20
N ASP A 11 12.74 7.19 21.33
CA ASP A 11 14.04 7.86 21.39
C ASP A 11 15.13 7.10 20.64
N GLN A 12 15.10 5.77 20.68
CA GLN A 12 16.00 4.94 19.89
C GLN A 12 15.81 5.16 18.40
N VAL A 13 14.57 5.10 17.92
CA VAL A 13 14.25 5.31 16.50
C VAL A 13 14.61 6.72 16.06
N LYS A 14 14.31 7.74 16.87
CA LYS A 14 14.69 9.13 16.62
C LYS A 14 16.21 9.30 16.52
N SER A 15 16.95 8.71 17.44
CA SER A 15 18.43 8.73 17.45
C SER A 15 19.00 8.07 16.20
N ASN A 16 18.50 6.89 15.84
CA ASN A 16 18.93 6.17 14.64
C ASN A 16 18.68 6.99 13.36
N ILE A 17 17.51 7.61 13.23
CA ILE A 17 17.20 8.49 12.09
C ILE A 17 18.19 9.65 12.00
N ILE A 18 18.45 10.33 13.12
CA ILE A 18 19.40 11.45 13.16
C ILE A 18 20.81 10.99 12.78
N ASN A 19 21.25 9.85 13.29
CA ASN A 19 22.58 9.30 13.00
C ASN A 19 22.73 8.94 11.52
N ILE A 20 21.73 8.29 10.91
CA ILE A 20 21.73 7.98 9.47
C ILE A 20 21.82 9.27 8.63
N ILE A 21 21.05 10.30 8.99
CA ILE A 21 21.06 11.57 8.27
C ILE A 21 22.40 12.28 8.39
N LYS A 22 23.00 12.30 9.61
CA LYS A 22 24.33 12.86 9.84
C LYS A 22 25.37 12.12 9.01
N LYS A 23 25.37 10.78 9.06
CA LYS A 23 26.32 9.96 8.30
C LYS A 23 26.20 10.17 6.81
N ASN A 24 24.98 10.28 6.28
CA ASN A 24 24.73 10.60 4.88
C ASN A 24 25.31 11.97 4.49
N LYS A 25 25.23 12.95 5.39
CA LYS A 25 25.86 14.27 5.20
C LYS A 25 27.39 14.18 5.17
N GLU A 26 27.99 13.47 6.11
CA GLU A 26 29.44 13.25 6.18
C GLU A 26 30.00 12.61 4.91
N LEU A 27 29.23 11.71 4.29
CA LEU A 27 29.57 11.04 3.04
C LEU A 27 29.17 11.84 1.80
N SER A 28 28.88 13.13 1.90
CA SER A 28 28.48 14.01 0.80
C SER A 28 27.18 13.61 0.11
N TYR A 29 26.20 13.09 0.88
CA TYR A 29 24.86 12.74 0.46
C TYR A 29 24.75 11.65 -0.63
N PRO A 30 25.39 10.50 -0.50
CA PRO A 30 25.31 9.43 -1.50
C PRO A 30 23.91 8.84 -1.63
N VAL A 31 23.04 9.03 -0.61
CA VAL A 31 21.67 8.50 -0.59
C VAL A 31 20.65 9.62 -0.47
N ASN A 32 19.57 9.54 -1.24
CA ASN A 32 18.42 10.44 -1.07
C ASN A 32 17.51 9.89 0.03
N ILE A 33 17.53 10.54 1.20
CA ILE A 33 16.72 10.16 2.36
C ILE A 33 15.42 10.96 2.35
N ASN A 34 14.30 10.26 2.30
CA ASN A 34 12.95 10.82 2.45
C ASN A 34 12.32 10.31 3.74
N LEU A 35 11.83 11.21 4.58
CA LEU A 35 11.24 10.89 5.87
C LEU A 35 9.73 11.02 5.82
N ALA A 36 9.01 9.90 5.94
CA ALA A 36 7.55 9.87 6.05
C ALA A 36 7.15 9.80 7.53
N LEU A 37 6.48 10.84 8.01
CA LEU A 37 6.10 10.97 9.42
C LEU A 37 4.61 10.68 9.61
N ARG A 38 4.31 9.84 10.61
CA ARG A 38 2.97 9.67 11.19
C ARG A 38 2.94 10.43 12.50
N ILE A 39 2.16 11.49 12.55
CA ILE A 39 2.10 12.37 13.72
C ILE A 39 0.87 12.10 14.56
N ASP A 40 0.97 12.31 15.86
CA ASP A 40 -0.08 12.07 16.87
C ASP A 40 -0.79 13.36 17.32
N LYS A 41 -0.51 14.46 16.66
CA LYS A 41 -1.05 15.78 16.98
C LYS A 41 -1.38 16.59 15.72
N PRO A 42 -2.21 17.63 15.81
CA PRO A 42 -2.50 18.52 14.69
C PRO A 42 -1.24 19.15 14.09
N TYR A 43 -1.23 19.36 12.78
CA TYR A 43 -0.07 19.89 12.02
C TYR A 43 0.54 21.13 12.61
N ASN A 44 -0.28 22.13 12.91
CA ASN A 44 0.17 23.41 13.47
C ASN A 44 0.94 23.22 14.79
N LYS A 45 0.53 22.26 15.63
CA LYS A 45 1.23 21.91 16.86
C LYS A 45 2.51 21.12 16.59
N PHE A 46 2.48 20.23 15.57
CA PHE A 46 3.66 19.45 15.22
C PHE A 46 4.78 20.33 14.67
N PHE A 47 4.51 21.19 13.72
CA PHE A 47 5.52 22.09 13.14
C PHE A 47 6.15 23.06 14.15
N LYS A 48 5.42 23.43 15.20
CA LYS A 48 5.95 24.24 16.31
C LYS A 48 6.74 23.42 17.35
N SER A 49 6.70 22.09 17.25
CA SER A 49 7.31 21.21 18.26
C SER A 49 8.84 21.18 18.18
N LYS A 50 9.47 20.96 19.33
CA LYS A 50 10.92 20.73 19.45
C LYS A 50 11.39 19.58 18.56
N THR A 51 10.57 18.52 18.46
CA THR A 51 10.86 17.34 17.61
C THR A 51 11.00 17.74 16.15
N TYR A 52 10.03 18.49 15.59
CA TYR A 52 10.12 18.91 14.21
C TYR A 52 11.32 19.85 13.96
N LYS A 53 11.52 20.83 14.83
CA LYS A 53 12.68 21.74 14.76
C LYS A 53 14.02 20.99 14.80
N ASN A 54 14.12 19.92 15.55
CA ASN A 54 15.33 19.08 15.57
C ASN A 54 15.50 18.29 14.27
N ILE A 55 14.42 17.74 13.71
CA ILE A 55 14.47 16.97 12.45
C ILE A 55 14.95 17.87 11.30
N ILE A 56 14.39 19.06 11.14
CA ILE A 56 14.72 19.95 10.02
C ILE A 56 16.14 20.53 10.05
N ARG A 57 16.86 20.40 11.18
CA ARG A 57 18.30 20.73 11.25
C ARG A 57 19.16 19.79 10.40
N TYR A 58 18.69 18.58 10.14
CA TYR A 58 19.46 17.53 9.49
C TYR A 58 18.89 17.13 8.13
N ILE A 59 17.62 17.35 7.89
CA ILE A 59 16.98 16.97 6.64
C ILE A 59 16.20 18.16 6.05
N ARG A 60 16.26 18.33 4.74
CA ARG A 60 15.55 19.42 4.06
C ARG A 60 14.04 19.23 4.18
N PRO A 61 13.24 20.27 4.43
CA PRO A 61 11.78 20.17 4.55
C PRO A 61 11.11 19.45 3.38
N ARG A 62 11.62 19.64 2.14
CA ARG A 62 11.10 18.96 0.95
C ARG A 62 11.20 17.44 0.98
N ASN A 63 12.09 16.93 1.81
CA ASN A 63 12.30 15.48 2.01
C ASN A 63 11.48 14.93 3.19
N ILE A 64 10.58 15.74 3.75
CA ILE A 64 9.67 15.33 4.82
C ILE A 64 8.27 15.30 4.28
N SER A 65 7.65 14.13 4.28
CA SER A 65 6.22 13.97 4.03
C SER A 65 5.48 13.64 5.33
N ILE A 66 4.27 14.13 5.46
CA ILE A 66 3.42 13.85 6.61
C ILE A 66 2.22 13.08 6.14
N LEU A 67 1.99 11.91 6.74
CA LEU A 67 0.86 11.06 6.42
C LEU A 67 -0.38 11.59 7.14
N GLU A 68 -1.28 12.19 6.37
CA GLU A 68 -2.51 12.84 6.85
C GLU A 68 -3.68 11.87 7.06
N SER A 69 -3.56 10.69 6.52
CA SER A 69 -4.64 9.72 6.56
C SER A 69 -4.13 8.32 6.89
N TRP A 70 -4.97 7.59 7.56
CA TRP A 70 -4.71 6.24 8.02
C TRP A 70 -5.64 5.27 7.32
N ASP A 71 -5.15 4.05 7.11
CA ASP A 71 -5.99 2.94 6.72
C ASP A 71 -6.78 2.44 7.93
N ASP A 72 -8.04 2.14 7.76
CA ASP A 72 -8.87 1.58 8.83
C ASP A 72 -8.71 0.06 8.96
N PHE A 73 -7.95 -0.56 8.06
CA PHE A 73 -7.77 -2.00 8.00
C PHE A 73 -9.10 -2.79 8.10
N ARG A 74 -10.10 -2.43 7.29
CA ARG A 74 -11.48 -2.98 7.32
C ARG A 74 -12.25 -2.66 8.62
N GLY A 75 -12.05 -1.50 9.19
CA GLY A 75 -12.70 -1.10 10.43
C GLY A 75 -12.13 -1.76 11.68
N ILE A 76 -10.98 -2.45 11.61
CA ILE A 76 -10.24 -2.92 12.79
C ILE A 76 -9.82 -1.72 13.63
N ILE A 77 -9.31 -0.67 12.98
CA ILE A 77 -8.96 0.57 13.67
C ILE A 77 -10.20 1.44 13.75
N LYS A 78 -10.71 1.66 14.96
CA LYS A 78 -11.84 2.55 15.21
C LYS A 78 -11.40 4.01 15.16
N LYS A 79 -12.33 4.92 14.81
CA LYS A 79 -12.06 6.37 14.79
C LYS A 79 -11.51 6.90 16.13
N SER A 80 -11.95 6.32 17.25
CA SER A 80 -11.44 6.64 18.59
C SER A 80 -9.96 6.30 18.78
N GLY A 81 -9.43 5.36 18.03
CA GLY A 81 -8.00 5.00 18.05
C GLY A 81 -7.11 5.93 17.24
N LEU A 82 -7.69 6.83 16.42
CA LEU A 82 -6.90 7.77 15.65
C LEU A 82 -6.30 8.87 16.52
N PRO A 83 -5.07 9.31 16.18
CA PRO A 83 -4.52 10.53 16.78
C PRO A 83 -5.42 11.75 16.51
N LYS A 84 -5.46 12.69 17.46
CA LYS A 84 -6.25 13.92 17.33
C LYS A 84 -5.87 14.70 16.06
N GLY A 85 -6.87 15.03 15.25
CA GLY A 85 -6.69 15.77 13.99
C GLY A 85 -6.30 14.90 12.81
N GLN A 86 -6.23 13.57 13.00
CA GLN A 86 -6.04 12.61 11.91
C GLN A 86 -7.39 12.08 11.40
N LYS A 87 -7.39 11.59 10.18
CA LYS A 87 -8.58 11.01 9.56
C LYS A 87 -8.23 9.69 8.88
N PHE A 88 -9.23 8.88 8.66
CA PHE A 88 -9.05 7.73 7.77
C PHE A 88 -8.83 8.20 6.34
N LYS A 89 -8.06 7.44 5.59
CA LYS A 89 -7.93 7.57 4.16
C LYS A 89 -9.34 7.52 3.56
N GLY A 90 -9.69 8.50 2.76
CA GLY A 90 -11.02 8.58 2.18
C GLY A 90 -11.32 7.30 1.39
N LEU A 91 -12.39 6.64 1.78
CA LEU A 91 -12.84 5.39 1.17
C LEU A 91 -13.62 5.75 -0.09
N ARG A 92 -12.89 5.94 -1.18
CA ARG A 92 -13.42 6.45 -2.45
C ARG A 92 -14.55 5.60 -3.01
N TYR A 93 -14.53 4.30 -2.70
CA TYR A 93 -15.43 3.29 -3.27
C TYR A 93 -16.07 2.39 -2.21
N LEU A 94 -16.16 2.83 -0.96
CA LEU A 94 -16.67 1.99 0.13
C LEU A 94 -18.12 1.54 -0.11
N ASN A 95 -18.94 2.47 -0.61
CA ASN A 95 -20.38 2.25 -0.82
C ASN A 95 -20.71 1.82 -2.25
N GLU A 96 -19.72 1.67 -3.13
CA GLU A 96 -19.97 1.17 -4.47
C GLU A 96 -20.16 -0.34 -4.46
N LYS A 97 -21.14 -0.80 -5.26
CA LYS A 97 -21.27 -2.22 -5.55
C LYS A 97 -19.98 -2.70 -6.21
N LYS A 98 -19.38 -3.73 -5.64
CA LYS A 98 -18.16 -4.35 -6.15
C LYS A 98 -18.47 -5.34 -7.27
N ASN A 99 -19.06 -4.82 -8.35
CA ASN A 99 -19.51 -5.59 -9.51
C ASN A 99 -18.47 -5.62 -10.65
N THR A 100 -17.35 -4.95 -10.47
CA THR A 100 -16.24 -4.96 -11.43
C THR A 100 -14.96 -5.44 -10.76
N PRO A 101 -14.05 -6.10 -11.50
CA PRO A 101 -12.80 -6.57 -10.94
C PRO A 101 -12.01 -5.45 -10.26
N CYS A 102 -11.34 -5.80 -9.17
CA CYS A 102 -10.51 -4.86 -8.44
C CYS A 102 -9.17 -4.64 -9.18
N TYR A 103 -8.83 -3.40 -9.44
CA TYR A 103 -7.58 -3.05 -10.11
C TYR A 103 -6.33 -3.61 -9.44
N ALA A 104 -6.32 -3.72 -8.11
CA ALA A 104 -5.17 -4.22 -7.38
C ALA A 104 -4.74 -5.63 -7.81
N LEU A 105 -5.69 -6.47 -8.24
CA LEU A 105 -5.43 -7.85 -8.70
C LEU A 105 -4.70 -7.92 -10.05
N TYR A 106 -4.69 -6.81 -10.80
CA TYR A 106 -4.12 -6.75 -12.15
C TYR A 106 -2.93 -5.81 -12.25
N ARG A 107 -2.54 -5.20 -11.13
CA ARG A 107 -1.49 -4.18 -11.13
C ARG A 107 -0.11 -4.72 -10.83
N LYS A 108 -0.02 -5.66 -9.91
CA LYS A 108 1.25 -6.17 -9.42
C LYS A 108 1.12 -7.53 -8.76
N LEU A 109 2.17 -8.30 -8.84
CA LEU A 109 2.38 -9.48 -8.05
C LEU A 109 3.14 -9.09 -6.78
N GLN A 110 2.69 -9.55 -5.63
CA GLN A 110 3.43 -9.44 -4.38
C GLN A 110 4.01 -10.80 -4.04
N ILE A 111 5.27 -10.82 -3.65
CA ILE A 111 5.95 -12.02 -3.16
C ILE A 111 6.26 -11.77 -1.70
N LEU A 112 5.80 -12.67 -0.83
CA LEU A 112 6.07 -12.61 0.60
C LEU A 112 7.47 -13.13 0.91
N VAL A 113 7.94 -12.92 2.11
CA VAL A 113 9.32 -13.27 2.54
C VAL A 113 9.61 -14.77 2.44
N ASP A 114 8.59 -15.61 2.60
CA ASP A 114 8.67 -17.08 2.47
C ASP A 114 8.57 -17.56 1.01
N GLY A 115 8.40 -16.62 0.07
CA GLY A 115 8.21 -16.90 -1.35
C GLY A 115 6.77 -17.13 -1.78
N THR A 116 5.79 -17.06 -0.88
CA THR A 116 4.36 -17.13 -1.24
C THR A 116 3.99 -15.99 -2.16
N ILE A 117 3.35 -16.29 -3.30
CA ILE A 117 2.81 -15.25 -4.18
C ILE A 117 1.41 -14.84 -3.73
N GLN A 118 1.12 -13.55 -3.89
CA GLN A 118 -0.13 -12.96 -3.47
C GLN A 118 -0.74 -12.13 -4.59
N GLY A 119 -2.02 -12.37 -4.88
CA GLY A 119 -2.75 -11.69 -5.95
C GLY A 119 -3.12 -10.26 -5.65
N CYS A 120 -3.11 -9.85 -4.38
CA CYS A 120 -3.47 -8.49 -3.98
C CYS A 120 -2.38 -7.85 -3.14
N SER A 121 -1.82 -6.74 -3.60
CA SER A 121 -0.78 -5.99 -2.87
C SER A 121 -1.33 -5.08 -1.76
N CYS A 122 -2.64 -4.99 -1.59
CA CYS A 122 -3.23 -4.11 -0.58
C CYS A 122 -3.41 -4.82 0.77
N ARG A 123 -3.46 -6.15 0.77
CA ARG A 123 -3.75 -6.93 1.99
C ARG A 123 -3.04 -8.28 1.94
N ILE A 124 -2.52 -8.68 3.09
CA ILE A 124 -1.94 -10.02 3.29
C ILE A 124 -3.03 -10.93 3.85
N GLU A 125 -3.68 -11.70 2.98
CA GLU A 125 -4.80 -12.57 3.34
C GLU A 125 -4.63 -13.92 2.67
N PRO A 126 -4.71 -15.03 3.41
CA PRO A 126 -4.56 -16.39 2.86
C PRO A 126 -5.51 -16.67 1.69
N GLU A 127 -6.71 -16.09 1.71
CA GLU A 127 -7.70 -16.21 0.63
C GLU A 127 -7.22 -15.65 -0.73
N LEU A 128 -6.12 -14.88 -0.72
CA LEU A 128 -5.55 -14.20 -1.89
C LEU A 128 -4.17 -14.75 -2.25
N TRP A 129 -3.75 -15.83 -1.62
CA TRP A 129 -2.47 -16.47 -1.89
C TRP A 129 -2.55 -17.40 -3.09
N GLY A 130 -1.48 -17.45 -3.85
CA GLY A 130 -1.18 -18.46 -4.84
C GLY A 130 -0.10 -19.42 -4.36
N GLY A 131 0.60 -20.05 -5.28
CA GLY A 131 1.72 -20.92 -4.99
C GLY A 131 2.96 -20.19 -4.45
N ASN A 132 4.07 -20.92 -4.43
CA ASN A 132 5.36 -20.34 -4.03
C ASN A 132 6.19 -20.01 -5.26
N ILE A 133 6.87 -18.86 -5.25
CA ILE A 133 7.69 -18.37 -6.40
C ILE A 133 8.74 -19.39 -6.85
N LYS A 134 9.23 -20.24 -5.95
CA LYS A 134 10.20 -21.30 -6.25
C LYS A 134 9.66 -22.38 -7.21
N ASN A 135 8.34 -22.47 -7.36
CA ASN A 135 7.68 -23.46 -8.22
C ASN A 135 7.58 -22.97 -9.68
N TYR A 136 8.01 -21.77 -9.99
CA TYR A 136 7.89 -21.15 -11.32
C TYR A 136 9.26 -20.83 -11.89
N LYS A 137 9.41 -21.05 -13.19
CA LYS A 137 10.64 -20.71 -13.91
C LYS A 137 10.75 -19.20 -14.21
N THR A 138 9.60 -18.54 -14.32
CA THR A 138 9.53 -17.12 -14.70
C THR A 138 8.51 -16.37 -13.84
N LEU A 139 8.68 -15.05 -13.72
CA LEU A 139 7.67 -14.19 -13.09
C LEU A 139 6.34 -14.17 -13.86
N HIS A 140 6.39 -14.44 -15.18
CA HIS A 140 5.19 -14.54 -15.98
C HIS A 140 4.35 -15.79 -15.61
N GLU A 141 5.01 -16.93 -15.40
CA GLU A 141 4.32 -18.13 -14.89
C GLU A 141 3.72 -17.89 -13.51
N ALA A 142 4.49 -17.29 -12.59
CA ALA A 142 3.99 -16.93 -11.26
C ALA A 142 2.81 -15.94 -11.31
N TRP A 143 2.82 -15.00 -12.26
CA TRP A 143 1.70 -14.07 -12.47
C TRP A 143 0.42 -14.79 -12.91
N ASN A 144 0.56 -15.86 -13.68
CA ASN A 144 -0.52 -16.71 -14.19
C ASN A 144 -0.69 -17.98 -13.32
N ASP A 145 -0.30 -17.91 -12.05
CA ASP A 145 -0.60 -18.98 -11.10
C ASP A 145 -2.10 -19.30 -11.07
N LYS A 146 -2.42 -20.60 -11.05
CA LYS A 146 -3.79 -21.10 -11.12
C LYS A 146 -4.70 -20.49 -10.05
N GLN A 147 -4.24 -20.39 -8.81
CA GLN A 147 -5.03 -19.84 -7.71
C GLN A 147 -5.24 -18.34 -7.86
N ILE A 148 -4.24 -17.62 -8.36
CA ILE A 148 -4.35 -16.19 -8.66
C ILE A 148 -5.32 -15.93 -9.81
N GLU A 149 -5.29 -16.78 -10.84
CA GLU A 149 -6.26 -16.70 -11.94
C GLU A 149 -7.68 -17.02 -11.48
N GLU A 150 -7.86 -18.01 -10.63
CA GLU A 150 -9.15 -18.32 -10.01
C GLU A 150 -9.71 -17.13 -9.24
N ILE A 151 -8.89 -16.43 -8.45
CA ILE A 151 -9.31 -15.23 -7.73
C ILE A 151 -9.75 -14.13 -8.70
N ARG A 152 -9.04 -13.93 -9.81
CA ARG A 152 -9.40 -12.96 -10.84
C ARG A 152 -10.72 -13.34 -11.53
N ASN A 153 -10.89 -14.61 -11.86
CA ASN A 153 -12.10 -15.14 -12.50
C ASN A 153 -13.32 -15.08 -11.55
N ASP A 154 -13.13 -15.37 -10.27
CA ASP A 154 -14.18 -15.24 -9.25
C ASP A 154 -14.74 -13.81 -9.21
N TRP A 155 -13.91 -12.80 -9.36
CA TRP A 155 -14.35 -11.42 -9.44
C TRP A 155 -15.25 -11.15 -10.66
N PHE A 156 -14.92 -11.69 -11.83
CA PHE A 156 -15.77 -11.57 -13.03
C PHE A 156 -17.11 -12.26 -12.85
N ASN A 157 -17.15 -13.35 -12.09
CA ASN A 157 -18.36 -14.13 -11.80
C ASN A 157 -19.13 -13.62 -10.57
N GLY A 158 -18.75 -12.47 -10.01
CA GLY A 158 -19.39 -11.91 -8.82
C GLY A 158 -19.10 -12.67 -7.52
N LYS A 159 -18.17 -13.63 -7.52
CA LYS A 159 -17.77 -14.44 -6.37
C LYS A 159 -16.60 -13.77 -5.65
N LEU A 160 -16.88 -12.82 -4.78
CA LEU A 160 -15.84 -12.13 -4.04
C LEU A 160 -15.38 -12.94 -2.82
N LYS A 161 -14.07 -13.02 -2.63
CA LYS A 161 -13.50 -13.53 -1.37
C LYS A 161 -13.98 -12.65 -0.21
N LYS A 162 -14.16 -13.23 0.97
CA LYS A 162 -14.64 -12.50 2.17
C LYS A 162 -13.82 -11.26 2.45
N CYS A 163 -12.50 -11.36 2.30
CA CYS A 163 -11.59 -10.23 2.46
C CYS A 163 -11.85 -9.09 1.45
N CYS A 164 -12.39 -9.35 0.30
CA CYS A 164 -12.68 -8.35 -0.72
C CYS A 164 -14.03 -7.65 -0.51
N THR A 165 -15.02 -8.31 0.11
CA THR A 165 -16.37 -7.75 0.27
C THR A 165 -16.38 -6.44 1.06
N GLN A 166 -15.52 -6.31 2.07
CA GLN A 166 -15.42 -5.14 2.95
C GLN A 166 -14.12 -4.34 2.73
N CYS A 167 -13.42 -4.58 1.62
CA CYS A 167 -12.14 -3.94 1.37
C CYS A 167 -12.28 -2.43 1.14
N SER A 168 -11.61 -1.63 1.96
CA SER A 168 -11.55 -0.17 1.85
C SER A 168 -10.62 0.32 0.72
N HIS A 169 -9.78 -0.58 0.20
CA HIS A 169 -8.84 -0.30 -0.90
C HIS A 169 -9.37 -0.72 -2.27
N TYR A 170 -10.64 -1.15 -2.34
CA TYR A 170 -11.22 -1.50 -3.62
C TYR A 170 -11.14 -0.31 -4.59
N GLU A 171 -10.67 -0.57 -5.78
CA GLU A 171 -10.66 0.36 -6.90
C GLU A 171 -11.17 -0.38 -8.14
N PRO A 172 -12.30 0.05 -8.75
CA PRO A 172 -12.82 -0.59 -9.95
C PRO A 172 -11.82 -0.54 -11.09
N TYR A 173 -11.61 -1.64 -11.77
CA TYR A 173 -10.73 -1.73 -12.94
C TYR A 173 -11.12 -0.75 -14.04
N THR A 174 -12.40 -0.50 -14.22
CA THR A 174 -12.96 0.42 -15.23
C THR A 174 -12.56 1.88 -15.04
N ASN A 175 -12.18 2.30 -13.83
CA ASN A 175 -11.74 3.68 -13.59
C ASN A 175 -10.39 4.01 -14.21
N LEU A 176 -9.61 2.99 -14.56
CA LEU A 176 -8.36 3.16 -15.30
C LEU A 176 -8.58 3.52 -16.76
N THR A 177 -9.63 2.99 -17.35
CA THR A 177 -9.94 3.25 -18.75
C THR A 177 -10.48 4.67 -18.96
N LYS A 178 -11.07 5.28 -17.92
CA LYS A 178 -11.58 6.67 -17.99
C LYS A 178 -10.54 7.75 -17.71
N LYS A 179 -9.47 7.43 -16.96
CA LYS A 179 -8.49 8.45 -16.50
C LYS A 179 -7.20 8.52 -17.31
N ASN A 180 -6.83 7.52 -18.05
CA ASN A 180 -5.54 7.51 -18.72
C ASN A 180 -5.64 7.01 -20.15
N PHE A 181 -5.23 7.85 -21.07
CA PHE A 181 -4.97 7.58 -22.49
C PHE A 181 -3.95 6.42 -22.74
N ILE A 182 -3.32 5.93 -21.68
CA ILE A 182 -2.39 4.78 -21.65
C ILE A 182 -3.11 3.45 -21.94
N ASN A 183 -4.43 3.42 -21.93
CA ASN A 183 -5.18 2.18 -21.81
C ASN A 183 -5.69 1.51 -23.08
N LYS A 184 -5.52 2.08 -24.25
CA LYS A 184 -5.66 1.30 -25.49
C LYS A 184 -4.65 0.15 -25.55
N ASN A 185 -3.47 0.36 -24.98
CA ASN A 185 -2.41 -0.67 -24.94
C ASN A 185 -2.64 -1.70 -23.85
N LEU A 186 -3.15 -1.30 -22.66
CA LEU A 186 -3.49 -2.25 -21.60
C LEU A 186 -4.72 -3.10 -21.95
N LYS A 187 -5.71 -2.52 -22.63
CA LYS A 187 -6.83 -3.29 -23.16
C LYS A 187 -6.36 -4.29 -24.21
N LYS A 188 -5.47 -3.89 -25.15
CA LYS A 188 -4.84 -4.81 -26.11
C LYS A 188 -4.03 -5.89 -25.42
N ILE A 189 -3.32 -5.56 -24.34
CA ILE A 189 -2.56 -6.52 -23.55
C ILE A 189 -3.54 -7.47 -22.84
N TYR A 190 -4.57 -6.95 -22.20
CA TYR A 190 -5.62 -7.75 -21.57
C TYR A 190 -6.31 -8.66 -22.59
N ASP A 191 -6.78 -8.12 -23.71
CA ASP A 191 -7.45 -8.89 -24.77
C ASP A 191 -6.51 -9.94 -25.39
N LYS A 192 -5.23 -9.64 -25.51
CA LYS A 192 -4.23 -10.56 -26.04
C LYS A 192 -3.86 -11.69 -25.07
N PHE A 193 -3.89 -11.45 -23.75
CA PHE A 193 -3.51 -12.42 -22.73
C PHE A 193 -4.70 -13.20 -22.15
N PHE A 194 -5.90 -12.61 -22.14
CA PHE A 194 -7.05 -13.18 -21.46
C PHE A 194 -8.24 -13.53 -22.40
N ASN A 195 -8.30 -12.97 -23.62
CA ASN A 195 -9.33 -13.26 -24.61
C ASN A 195 -8.86 -14.19 -25.74
N LYS A 196 -7.77 -14.91 -25.61
CA LYS A 196 -7.55 -16.09 -26.44
C LYS A 196 -8.55 -17.16 -25.98
N LYS A 197 -9.75 -17.14 -26.60
CA LYS A 197 -10.60 -18.33 -26.62
C LYS A 197 -9.74 -19.46 -27.17
N VAL A 198 -9.59 -20.50 -26.37
CA VAL A 198 -9.20 -21.82 -26.83
C VAL A 198 -10.24 -22.30 -27.84
#